data_27e011846e86a43da1f6cc3d9b5e2b32
#
_entry.id   27e011846e86a43da1f6cc3d9b5e2b32
#
_cell.length_a   1.000
_cell.length_b   1.000
_cell.length_c   1.000
_cell.angle_alpha   90.00
_cell.angle_beta   90.00
_cell.angle_gamma   90.00
#
_symmetry.space_group_name_H-M   'P 1'
#
loop_
_entity.id
_entity.type
_entity.pdbx_description
1 polymer ?
#
loop_
_entity_poly.entity_id
_entity_poly.type
_entity_poly.pdbx_seq_one_letter_code
_entity_poly.pdbx_strand_id
1 'polypeptide(L)'
;MATQKKILVVDDEQQLALALKIRLQSHGYQVVTAHDGQQALALAAQEKPDLVILDVLMPVMDGYACLRELNTRFGRGKIPVIILTARDRMKDLFELEGIEDYVVKPFDHDDLLVRIDRAFKRRTAKASASAS
;
A
#
# COMPACT_ATOMS: atom_id res chain seq x y z
N MET A 1 13.30 -18.32 -11.18
CA MET A 1 13.52 -17.37 -10.07
C MET A 1 12.28 -16.53 -9.85
N ALA A 2 11.89 -16.37 -8.61
CA ALA A 2 10.76 -15.52 -8.28
C ALA A 2 11.13 -14.05 -8.52
N THR A 3 10.25 -13.32 -9.19
CA THR A 3 10.41 -11.88 -9.36
C THR A 3 10.18 -11.20 -8.02
N GLN A 4 11.01 -10.23 -7.69
CA GLN A 4 10.78 -9.44 -6.47
C GLN A 4 9.45 -8.70 -6.57
N LYS A 5 8.70 -8.72 -5.46
CA LYS A 5 7.48 -7.93 -5.37
C LYS A 5 7.84 -6.46 -5.21
N LYS A 6 7.05 -5.60 -5.85
CA LYS A 6 7.27 -4.16 -5.85
C LYS A 6 6.21 -3.49 -4.98
N ILE A 7 6.67 -2.66 -4.05
CA ILE A 7 5.79 -1.93 -3.13
C ILE A 7 5.93 -0.44 -3.39
N LEU A 8 4.79 0.23 -3.54
CA LEU A 8 4.74 1.69 -3.61
C LEU A 8 4.41 2.21 -2.21
N VAL A 9 5.29 3.04 -1.65
CA VAL A 9 5.09 3.69 -0.36
C VAL A 9 4.70 5.13 -0.61
N VAL A 10 3.53 5.53 -0.11
CA VAL A 10 3.01 6.89 -0.29
C VAL A 10 2.94 7.55 1.07
N ASP A 11 3.80 8.54 1.30
CA ASP A 11 3.89 9.27 2.57
C ASP A 11 4.51 10.63 2.30
N ASP A 12 3.90 11.69 2.81
CA ASP A 12 4.43 13.05 2.63
C ASP A 12 5.66 13.32 3.50
N GLU A 13 5.88 12.51 4.53
CA GLU A 13 7.09 12.61 5.35
C GLU A 13 8.21 11.80 4.71
N GLN A 14 9.14 12.51 4.05
CA GLN A 14 10.20 11.86 3.27
C GLN A 14 11.08 10.95 4.12
N GLN A 15 11.35 11.34 5.37
CA GLN A 15 12.20 10.54 6.26
C GLN A 15 11.54 9.22 6.64
N LEU A 16 10.23 9.24 6.91
CA LEU A 16 9.49 8.00 7.21
C LEU A 16 9.41 7.11 5.98
N ALA A 17 9.15 7.68 4.82
CA ALA A 17 9.13 6.93 3.57
C ALA A 17 10.47 6.27 3.30
N LEU A 18 11.58 7.01 3.52
CA LEU A 18 12.92 6.47 3.32
C LEU A 18 13.22 5.34 4.30
N ALA A 19 12.90 5.52 5.58
CA ALA A 19 13.13 4.49 6.59
C ALA A 19 12.37 3.21 6.24
N LEU A 20 11.14 3.34 5.82
CA LEU A 20 10.31 2.21 5.43
C LEU A 20 10.86 1.55 4.16
N LYS A 21 11.28 2.34 3.20
CA LYS A 21 11.91 1.84 1.98
C LYS A 21 13.12 0.97 2.28
N ILE A 22 14.03 1.47 3.13
CA ILE A 22 15.24 0.73 3.50
C ILE A 22 14.86 -0.59 4.17
N ARG A 23 13.91 -0.55 5.08
CA ARG A 23 13.48 -1.76 5.80
C ARG A 23 12.88 -2.79 4.84
N LEU A 24 12.02 -2.35 3.95
CA LEU A 24 11.37 -3.26 2.99
C LEU A 24 12.39 -3.82 1.98
N GLN A 25 13.32 -2.99 1.52
CA GLN A 25 14.36 -3.46 0.61
C GLN A 25 15.22 -4.54 1.27
N SER A 26 15.51 -4.41 2.56
CA SER A 26 16.29 -5.41 3.28
C SER A 26 15.58 -6.75 3.40
N HIS A 27 14.25 -6.77 3.17
CA HIS A 27 13.46 -8.01 3.17
C HIS A 27 13.16 -8.52 1.76
N GLY A 28 13.86 -7.99 0.76
CA GLY A 28 13.77 -8.52 -0.60
C GLY A 28 12.73 -7.88 -1.49
N TYR A 29 12.11 -6.78 -1.06
CA TYR A 29 11.13 -6.07 -1.89
C TYR A 29 11.80 -4.98 -2.72
N GLN A 30 11.27 -4.73 -3.90
CA GLN A 30 11.55 -3.50 -4.63
C GLN A 30 10.60 -2.42 -4.10
N VAL A 31 11.09 -1.19 -3.94
CA VAL A 31 10.29 -0.13 -3.34
C VAL A 31 10.42 1.15 -4.15
N VAL A 32 9.30 1.75 -4.48
CA VAL A 32 9.23 3.11 -5.02
C VAL A 32 8.45 3.97 -4.04
N THR A 33 8.77 5.26 -3.98
CA THR A 33 8.13 6.16 -3.03
C THR A 33 7.45 7.31 -3.75
N ALA A 34 6.31 7.74 -3.20
CA ALA A 34 5.59 8.93 -3.63
C ALA A 34 5.30 9.79 -2.42
N HIS A 35 5.22 11.09 -2.60
CA HIS A 35 5.06 12.02 -1.48
C HIS A 35 3.71 12.73 -1.48
N ASP A 36 2.87 12.47 -2.46
CA ASP A 36 1.48 12.93 -2.51
C ASP A 36 0.65 11.99 -3.38
N GLY A 37 -0.65 12.22 -3.38
CA GLY A 37 -1.58 11.35 -4.11
C GLY A 37 -1.43 11.40 -5.62
N GLN A 38 -1.10 12.54 -6.18
CA GLN A 38 -0.91 12.67 -7.64
C GLN A 38 0.32 11.89 -8.08
N GLN A 39 1.42 12.02 -7.34
CA GLN A 39 2.64 11.26 -7.59
C GLN A 39 2.37 9.76 -7.47
N ALA A 40 1.59 9.38 -6.46
CA ALA A 40 1.23 7.98 -6.24
C ALA A 40 0.48 7.40 -7.43
N LEU A 41 -0.48 8.14 -7.98
CA LEU A 41 -1.25 7.67 -9.13
C LEU A 41 -0.37 7.52 -10.37
N ALA A 42 0.52 8.49 -10.61
CA ALA A 42 1.44 8.43 -11.73
C ALA A 42 2.39 7.22 -11.61
N LEU A 43 2.94 7.00 -10.42
CA LEU A 43 3.84 5.88 -10.18
C LEU A 43 3.12 4.53 -10.21
N ALA A 44 1.87 4.48 -9.76
CA ALA A 44 1.08 3.24 -9.84
C ALA A 44 0.89 2.83 -11.30
N ALA A 45 0.63 3.80 -12.19
CA ALA A 45 0.49 3.51 -13.61
C ALA A 45 1.80 3.10 -14.26
N GLN A 46 2.89 3.78 -13.90
CA GLN A 46 4.21 3.57 -14.50
C GLN A 46 4.90 2.32 -13.97
N GLU A 47 4.90 2.13 -12.65
CA GLU A 47 5.68 1.09 -11.98
C GLU A 47 4.90 -0.20 -11.74
N LYS A 48 3.58 -0.15 -11.84
CA LYS A 48 2.69 -1.31 -11.63
C LYS A 48 3.02 -2.07 -10.35
N PRO A 49 2.90 -1.40 -9.18
CA PRO A 49 3.27 -2.05 -7.92
C PRO A 49 2.36 -3.23 -7.60
N ASP A 50 2.91 -4.18 -6.85
CA ASP A 50 2.16 -5.34 -6.37
C ASP A 50 1.39 -5.03 -5.09
N LEU A 51 1.74 -3.95 -4.41
CA LEU A 51 1.10 -3.52 -3.17
C LEU A 51 1.38 -2.04 -2.94
N VAL A 52 0.43 -1.32 -2.37
CA VAL A 52 0.58 0.09 -2.02
C VAL A 52 0.42 0.25 -0.51
N ILE A 53 1.36 0.96 0.11
CA ILE A 53 1.24 1.40 1.50
C ILE A 53 0.93 2.89 1.44
N LEU A 54 -0.22 3.29 1.97
CA LEU A 54 -0.78 4.62 1.74
C LEU A 54 -1.05 5.34 3.05
N ASP A 55 -0.38 6.48 3.25
CA ASP A 55 -0.70 7.38 4.35
C ASP A 55 -1.95 8.19 4.00
N VAL A 56 -2.82 8.36 4.98
CA VAL A 56 -4.09 9.07 4.80
C VAL A 56 -3.92 10.57 4.79
N LEU A 57 -3.03 11.10 5.64
CA LEU A 57 -2.87 12.54 5.80
C LEU A 57 -1.76 13.06 4.89
N MET A 58 -2.12 13.51 3.70
CA MET A 58 -1.19 14.05 2.72
C MET A 58 -1.71 15.38 2.18
N PRO A 59 -0.81 16.30 1.80
CA PRO A 59 -1.23 17.51 1.07
C PRO A 59 -1.63 17.14 -0.36
N VAL A 60 -2.15 18.05 -1.13
CA VAL A 60 -2.53 17.94 -2.53
C VAL A 60 -3.73 17.00 -2.72
N MET A 61 -3.58 15.74 -2.36
CA MET A 61 -4.66 14.74 -2.45
C MET A 61 -4.55 13.83 -1.23
N ASP A 62 -5.59 13.79 -0.39
CA ASP A 62 -5.57 12.95 0.79
C ASP A 62 -5.63 11.46 0.42
N GLY A 63 -5.29 10.60 1.39
CA GLY A 63 -5.19 9.17 1.15
C GLY A 63 -6.50 8.53 0.71
N TYR A 64 -7.62 9.01 1.22
CA TYR A 64 -8.91 8.46 0.82
C TYR A 64 -9.22 8.76 -0.64
N ALA A 65 -9.01 10.01 -1.07
CA ALA A 65 -9.20 10.39 -2.46
C ALA A 65 -8.25 9.62 -3.39
N CYS A 66 -7.01 9.44 -2.95
CA CYS A 66 -6.02 8.65 -3.69
C CYS A 66 -6.49 7.20 -3.87
N LEU A 67 -6.99 6.58 -2.81
CA LEU A 67 -7.51 5.21 -2.86
C LEU A 67 -8.67 5.09 -3.83
N ARG A 68 -9.60 6.04 -3.80
CA ARG A 68 -10.74 6.03 -4.73
C ARG A 68 -10.28 6.15 -6.17
N GLU A 69 -9.29 7.00 -6.44
CA GLU A 69 -8.75 7.14 -7.78
C GLU A 69 -8.01 5.87 -8.24
N LEU A 70 -7.28 5.22 -7.34
CA LEU A 70 -6.65 3.95 -7.65
C LEU A 70 -7.70 2.91 -8.05
N ASN A 71 -8.79 2.83 -7.30
CA ASN A 71 -9.87 1.90 -7.58
C ASN A 71 -10.56 2.22 -8.90
N THR A 72 -10.74 3.50 -9.20
CA THR A 72 -11.37 3.93 -10.46
C THR A 72 -10.49 3.59 -11.66
N ARG A 73 -9.19 3.83 -11.56
CA ARG A 73 -8.27 3.65 -12.69
C ARG A 73 -7.86 2.21 -12.91
N PHE A 74 -7.69 1.43 -11.84
CA PHE A 74 -7.11 0.08 -11.91
C PHE A 74 -8.09 -1.02 -11.52
N GLY A 75 -9.25 -0.68 -10.99
CA GLY A 75 -10.24 -1.63 -10.52
C GLY A 75 -10.20 -1.81 -9.01
N ARG A 76 -11.38 -1.83 -8.39
CA ARG A 76 -11.51 -1.95 -6.94
C ARG A 76 -10.88 -3.24 -6.45
N GLY A 77 -9.95 -3.12 -5.52
CA GLY A 77 -9.27 -4.26 -4.91
C GLY A 77 -8.26 -4.96 -5.82
N LYS A 78 -7.97 -4.44 -7.00
CA LYS A 78 -6.98 -5.05 -7.90
C LYS A 78 -5.57 -4.91 -7.35
N ILE A 79 -5.25 -3.73 -6.79
CA ILE A 79 -3.97 -3.52 -6.13
C ILE A 79 -4.23 -3.56 -4.64
N PRO A 80 -3.58 -4.47 -3.89
CA PRO A 80 -3.76 -4.50 -2.43
C PRO A 80 -3.20 -3.21 -1.82
N VAL A 81 -3.98 -2.57 -0.96
CA VAL A 81 -3.61 -1.32 -0.30
C VAL A 81 -3.64 -1.52 1.20
N ILE A 82 -2.53 -1.19 1.85
CA ILE A 82 -2.45 -1.14 3.31
C ILE A 82 -2.45 0.33 3.71
N ILE A 83 -3.40 0.72 4.53
CA ILE A 83 -3.52 2.09 5.01
C ILE A 83 -2.67 2.26 6.27
N LEU A 84 -1.82 3.29 6.30
CA LEU A 84 -1.13 3.73 7.51
C LEU A 84 -1.70 5.07 7.92
N THR A 85 -2.14 5.22 9.16
CA THR A 85 -2.71 6.47 9.60
C THR A 85 -2.58 6.64 11.11
N ALA A 86 -2.52 7.90 11.56
CA ALA A 86 -2.60 8.23 12.99
C ALA A 86 -4.04 8.18 13.52
N ARG A 87 -5.03 8.01 12.62
CA ARG A 87 -6.45 8.02 13.00
C ARG A 87 -7.05 6.63 12.87
N ASP A 88 -7.65 6.13 13.95
CA ASP A 88 -8.31 4.83 13.96
C ASP A 88 -9.78 4.88 13.58
N ARG A 89 -10.39 6.07 13.55
CA ARG A 89 -11.83 6.23 13.36
C ARG A 89 -12.30 6.09 11.92
N MET A 90 -11.38 6.01 10.97
CA MET A 90 -11.72 5.97 9.54
C MET A 90 -11.67 4.57 8.95
N LYS A 91 -11.44 3.55 9.77
CA LYS A 91 -11.26 2.19 9.30
C LYS A 91 -12.46 1.69 8.48
N ASP A 92 -13.67 1.89 8.98
CA ASP A 92 -14.88 1.44 8.29
C ASP A 92 -15.04 2.10 6.93
N LEU A 93 -14.71 3.40 6.85
CA LEU A 93 -14.78 4.13 5.60
C LEU A 93 -13.81 3.56 4.55
N PHE A 94 -12.58 3.27 4.96
CA PHE A 94 -11.60 2.69 4.05
C PHE A 94 -11.92 1.25 3.68
N GLU A 95 -12.52 0.49 4.58
CA GLU A 95 -12.92 -0.89 4.29
C GLU A 95 -13.98 -0.94 3.18
N LEU A 96 -14.86 0.06 3.10
CA LEU A 96 -15.84 0.16 2.02
C LEU A 96 -15.17 0.28 0.65
N GLU A 97 -13.95 0.79 0.60
CA GLU A 97 -13.20 0.94 -0.65
C GLU A 97 -12.36 -0.31 -0.99
N GLY A 98 -12.38 -1.34 -0.15
CA GLY A 98 -11.72 -2.62 -0.48
C GLY A 98 -10.24 -2.65 -0.19
N ILE A 99 -9.83 -2.23 1.01
CA ILE A 99 -8.42 -2.27 1.42
C ILE A 99 -8.03 -3.66 1.94
N GLU A 100 -6.70 -3.95 1.91
CA GLU A 100 -6.17 -5.18 2.47
C GLU A 100 -6.02 -5.11 3.99
N ASP A 101 -5.55 -3.98 4.51
CA ASP A 101 -5.31 -3.84 5.93
C ASP A 101 -5.28 -2.37 6.32
N TYR A 102 -5.43 -2.11 7.61
CA TYR A 102 -5.48 -0.77 8.18
C TYR A 102 -4.61 -0.77 9.42
N VAL A 103 -3.55 0.04 9.42
CA VAL A 103 -2.56 0.06 10.49
C VAL A 103 -2.49 1.46 11.09
N VAL A 104 -2.65 1.54 12.40
CA VAL A 104 -2.64 2.82 13.12
C VAL A 104 -1.23 3.13 13.60
N LYS A 105 -0.79 4.36 13.36
CA LYS A 105 0.51 4.85 13.85
C LYS A 105 0.42 5.19 15.33
N PRO A 106 1.47 4.99 16.14
CA PRO A 106 2.74 4.38 15.76
C PRO A 106 2.59 2.87 15.59
N PHE A 107 3.33 2.30 14.64
CA PHE A 107 3.27 0.88 14.36
C PHE A 107 4.66 0.24 14.52
N ASP A 108 4.65 -1.07 14.73
CA ASP A 108 5.87 -1.86 14.75
C ASP A 108 6.22 -2.28 13.32
N HIS A 109 7.46 -2.04 12.89
CA HIS A 109 7.91 -2.43 11.55
C HIS A 109 7.80 -3.93 11.32
N ASP A 110 8.08 -4.75 12.34
CA ASP A 110 7.96 -6.20 12.20
C ASP A 110 6.50 -6.61 12.00
N ASP A 111 5.56 -5.97 12.70
CA ASP A 111 4.14 -6.23 12.50
C ASP A 111 3.70 -5.84 11.08
N LEU A 112 4.18 -4.70 10.59
CA LEU A 112 3.87 -4.27 9.22
C LEU A 112 4.39 -5.28 8.20
N LEU A 113 5.61 -5.79 8.38
CA LEU A 113 6.16 -6.81 7.49
C LEU A 113 5.32 -8.08 7.48
N VAL A 114 4.83 -8.51 8.65
CA VAL A 114 3.93 -9.66 8.76
C VAL A 114 2.64 -9.40 7.98
N ARG A 115 2.09 -8.21 8.09
CA ARG A 115 0.86 -7.85 7.37
C ARG A 115 1.06 -7.81 5.85
N ILE A 116 2.21 -7.30 5.41
CA ILE A 116 2.56 -7.29 3.99
C ILE A 116 2.67 -8.72 3.45
N ASP A 117 3.42 -9.56 4.14
CA ASP A 117 3.58 -10.97 3.76
C ASP A 117 2.23 -11.69 3.72
N ARG A 118 1.38 -11.44 4.71
CA ARG A 118 0.04 -12.01 4.77
C ARG A 118 -0.82 -11.56 3.58
N ALA A 119 -0.71 -10.29 3.19
CA ALA A 119 -1.46 -9.77 2.04
C ALA A 119 -1.04 -10.49 0.76
N PHE A 120 0.25 -10.68 0.54
CA PHE A 120 0.74 -11.39 -0.63
C PHE A 120 0.31 -12.86 -0.62
N LYS A 121 0.36 -13.52 0.53
CA LYS A 121 -0.06 -14.92 0.64
C LYS A 121 -1.56 -15.08 0.36
N ARG A 122 -2.39 -14.16 0.86
CA ARG A 122 -3.83 -14.18 0.58
C ARG A 122 -4.10 -14.01 -0.91
N ARG A 123 -3.35 -13.13 -1.58
CA ARG A 123 -3.52 -12.90 -3.03
C ARG A 123 -3.12 -14.13 -3.83
N THR A 124 -2.03 -14.77 -3.46
CA THR A 124 -1.58 -16.00 -4.12
C THR A 124 -2.59 -17.13 -3.94
N ALA A 125 -3.08 -17.33 -2.72
CA ALA A 125 -4.08 -18.36 -2.44
C ALA A 125 -5.37 -18.11 -3.23
N LYS A 126 -5.82 -16.85 -3.29
CA LYS A 126 -7.03 -16.46 -4.03
C LYS A 126 -6.87 -16.70 -5.52
N ALA A 127 -5.70 -16.37 -6.07
CA ALA A 127 -5.41 -16.60 -7.48
C ALA A 127 -5.40 -18.09 -7.80
N SER A 128 -4.80 -18.92 -6.93
CA SER A 128 -4.80 -20.37 -7.08
C SER A 128 -6.19 -20.96 -7.04
N ALA A 129 -7.03 -20.49 -6.13
CA ALA A 129 -8.42 -20.92 -6.04
C ALA A 129 -9.22 -20.55 -7.29
N SER A 130 -8.95 -19.37 -7.85
CA SER A 130 -9.61 -18.92 -9.08
C SER A 130 -9.16 -19.70 -10.30
N ALA A 131 -7.91 -20.19 -10.30
CA ALA A 131 -7.35 -20.93 -11.44
C ALA A 131 -7.83 -22.38 -11.48
N SER A 132 -8.30 -22.90 -10.36
CA SER A 132 -8.83 -24.28 -10.33
C SER A 132 -10.33 -24.34 -10.72
#